data_f1467a106624a88007d46049c3ed2db1
#
_entry.id   f1467a106624a88007d46049c3ed2db1
#
_cell.length_a   1.000
_cell.length_b   1.000
_cell.length_c   1.000
_cell.angle_alpha   90.00
_cell.angle_beta   90.00
_cell.angle_gamma   90.00
#
_symmetry.space_group_name_H-M   'P 1'
#
loop_
_entity.id
_entity.type
_entity.pdbx_description
1 polymer ?
#
loop_
_entity_poly.entity_id
_entity_poly.type
_entity_poly.pdbx_seq_one_letter_code
_entity_poly.pdbx_strand_id
1 'polypeptide(L)'
;MSRTTRLLRTRIAAGALGALALTGATLVATPEAGLTSGAFAAEPEFPANCEEDESSSEFGGAKISQTYSDLFSKGAPAARYLDSYTPQGLGLWENWQGGSGTEDLLLVGMHYFNDPATSEDDEESHRSRLYGMTTSGAVRGFATLPIGAHTGGVKVHDGWVYVQKSQTEILRYSVERVRQAFTDPSKRKLGPGRDTAPVEGASFFDIDDGYLYAGRHDENVRGEMRRYTIKANGDLALDESWGPLEIPTKAQGVLVLDDTFVFSTSLGRGNRGNVYVVQRSYGVGEEFTQAPYRCFQSVAMIQELVSWNGVTYLLNESGSAEFADGRIHNIRNLHVASTARLRSLVW
;
A
#
# COMPACT_ATOMS: atom_id res chain seq x y z
N MET A 1 17.41 48.43 -26.92
CA MET A 1 16.31 48.23 -27.91
C MET A 1 15.23 47.36 -27.25
N SER A 2 14.36 47.97 -26.77
CA SER A 2 12.95 47.96 -26.42
C SER A 2 12.05 47.14 -27.36
N ARG A 3 11.15 46.36 -26.79
CA ARG A 3 9.75 46.09 -27.22
C ARG A 3 9.19 44.96 -26.37
N THR A 4 8.35 45.25 -25.49
CA THR A 4 6.93 45.62 -25.47
C THR A 4 6.03 44.41 -25.12
N THR A 5 5.46 44.52 -23.98
CA THR A 5 4.37 43.80 -23.31
C THR A 5 3.12 43.60 -24.21
N ARG A 6 2.47 42.44 -24.10
CA ARG A 6 1.00 42.36 -24.36
C ARG A 6 0.31 41.50 -23.31
N LEU A 7 -0.42 42.16 -22.47
CA LEU A 7 -1.50 41.64 -21.62
C LEU A 7 -2.73 41.32 -22.48
N LEU A 8 -3.28 40.12 -22.34
CA LEU A 8 -4.63 39.82 -22.81
C LEU A 8 -5.53 39.54 -21.60
N ARG A 9 -6.45 40.47 -21.37
CA ARG A 9 -7.58 40.34 -20.43
C ARG A 9 -8.68 39.58 -21.16
N THR A 10 -9.24 38.51 -20.57
CA THR A 10 -10.49 37.91 -21.01
C THR A 10 -11.55 38.03 -19.92
N ARG A 11 -12.72 38.45 -20.37
CA ARG A 11 -13.87 38.92 -19.59
C ARG A 11 -14.68 37.75 -19.01
N ILE A 12 -15.16 37.98 -17.81
CA ILE A 12 -16.20 37.21 -17.13
C ILE A 12 -17.56 37.53 -17.79
N ALA A 13 -18.30 36.47 -18.14
CA ALA A 13 -19.72 36.60 -18.50
C ALA A 13 -20.54 35.90 -17.39
N ALA A 14 -21.38 36.72 -16.75
CA ALA A 14 -22.40 36.27 -15.83
C ALA A 14 -23.65 35.82 -16.62
N GLY A 15 -24.16 34.64 -16.28
CA GLY A 15 -25.39 34.10 -16.86
C GLY A 15 -26.40 33.73 -15.77
N ALA A 16 -27.61 34.19 -15.99
CA ALA A 16 -28.74 34.47 -15.11
C ALA A 16 -29.40 33.21 -14.47
N LEU A 17 -29.99 33.49 -13.31
CA LEU A 17 -30.97 32.66 -12.60
C LEU A 17 -32.26 32.46 -13.40
N GLY A 18 -32.71 31.22 -13.52
CA GLY A 18 -34.04 30.84 -13.94
C GLY A 18 -34.77 30.12 -12.80
N ALA A 19 -35.77 30.77 -12.25
CA ALA A 19 -36.70 30.20 -11.27
C ALA A 19 -37.74 29.32 -11.99
N LEU A 20 -37.90 28.07 -11.58
CA LEU A 20 -39.04 27.21 -12.00
C LEU A 20 -39.97 26.98 -10.81
N ALA A 21 -41.23 27.30 -11.04
CA ALA A 21 -42.35 27.17 -10.12
C ALA A 21 -42.75 25.68 -9.94
N LEU A 22 -42.96 25.31 -8.69
CA LEU A 22 -43.57 24.03 -8.31
C LEU A 22 -45.09 24.13 -8.40
N THR A 23 -45.71 23.34 -9.27
CA THR A 23 -47.13 23.03 -9.21
C THR A 23 -47.33 21.72 -8.44
N GLY A 24 -48.07 21.82 -7.35
CA GLY A 24 -48.42 20.67 -6.51
C GLY A 24 -49.43 19.75 -7.20
N ALA A 25 -49.11 18.41 -7.15
CA ALA A 25 -50.09 17.39 -7.41
C ALA A 25 -50.28 16.57 -6.11
N THR A 26 -51.45 16.65 -5.54
CA THR A 26 -51.93 15.82 -4.43
C THR A 26 -52.19 14.40 -4.92
N LEU A 27 -51.33 13.48 -4.51
CA LEU A 27 -51.55 12.01 -4.68
C LEU A 27 -52.30 11.49 -3.46
N VAL A 28 -53.47 10.94 -3.75
CA VAL A 28 -54.29 10.18 -2.79
C VAL A 28 -53.60 8.83 -2.54
N ALA A 29 -53.19 8.58 -1.30
CA ALA A 29 -52.60 7.31 -0.90
C ALA A 29 -53.68 6.23 -0.75
N THR A 30 -53.58 5.16 -1.53
CA THR A 30 -54.25 3.89 -1.26
C THR A 30 -53.41 3.08 -0.25
N PRO A 31 -54.04 2.41 0.75
CA PRO A 31 -53.25 1.59 1.67
C PRO A 31 -52.91 0.27 0.96
N GLU A 32 -51.66 0.14 0.54
CA GLU A 32 -51.12 -1.17 0.15
C GLU A 32 -50.82 -2.01 1.39
N ALA A 33 -51.29 -3.25 1.30
CA ALA A 33 -51.16 -4.30 2.30
C ALA A 33 -49.66 -4.51 2.64
N GLY A 34 -49.39 -4.59 3.94
CA GLY A 34 -48.04 -4.79 4.48
C GLY A 34 -47.39 -6.07 3.95
N LEU A 35 -46.40 -5.88 3.10
CA LEU A 35 -45.29 -6.82 2.98
C LEU A 35 -44.33 -6.47 4.12
N THR A 36 -44.31 -7.33 5.13
CA THR A 36 -43.24 -7.35 6.12
C THR A 36 -41.94 -7.57 5.35
N SER A 37 -41.19 -6.48 5.12
CA SER A 37 -39.79 -6.60 4.70
C SER A 37 -39.09 -7.39 5.79
N GLY A 38 -38.82 -8.68 5.54
CA GLY A 38 -37.86 -9.42 6.32
C GLY A 38 -36.61 -8.56 6.38
N ALA A 39 -36.16 -8.22 7.58
CA ALA A 39 -34.86 -7.61 7.77
C ALA A 39 -33.86 -8.60 7.16
N PHE A 40 -33.38 -8.28 5.95
CA PHE A 40 -32.20 -8.93 5.45
C PHE A 40 -31.13 -8.67 6.50
N ALA A 41 -30.56 -9.73 7.06
CA ALA A 41 -29.38 -9.60 7.90
C ALA A 41 -28.37 -8.81 7.07
N ALA A 42 -27.86 -7.71 7.61
CA ALA A 42 -26.81 -6.95 6.94
C ALA A 42 -25.70 -7.95 6.60
N GLU A 43 -25.30 -7.99 5.33
CA GLU A 43 -24.21 -8.85 4.89
C GLU A 43 -22.97 -8.56 5.72
N PRO A 44 -22.18 -9.58 6.11
CA PRO A 44 -20.98 -9.37 6.91
C PRO A 44 -20.02 -8.47 6.15
N GLU A 45 -19.89 -7.24 6.59
CA GLU A 45 -18.99 -6.26 6.03
C GLU A 45 -17.64 -6.32 6.76
N PHE A 46 -16.52 -6.11 6.06
CA PHE A 46 -15.24 -5.88 6.72
C PHE A 46 -15.39 -4.67 7.66
N PRO A 47 -15.24 -4.83 8.98
CA PRO A 47 -15.39 -3.72 9.91
C PRO A 47 -14.29 -2.68 9.67
N ALA A 48 -14.61 -1.41 9.82
CA ALA A 48 -13.62 -0.34 9.70
C ALA A 48 -12.54 -0.40 10.81
N ASN A 49 -12.90 -0.99 11.95
CA ASN A 49 -12.00 -1.27 13.06
C ASN A 49 -12.30 -2.66 13.61
N CYS A 50 -11.26 -3.43 13.85
CA CYS A 50 -11.39 -4.74 14.48
C CYS A 50 -11.56 -4.59 15.98
N GLU A 51 -12.58 -5.25 16.54
CA GLU A 51 -12.82 -5.28 17.98
C GLU A 51 -12.08 -6.47 18.59
N GLU A 52 -11.12 -6.23 19.47
CA GLU A 52 -10.43 -7.24 20.25
C GLU A 52 -9.95 -6.68 21.59
N ASP A 53 -9.73 -7.57 22.57
CA ASP A 53 -9.15 -7.21 23.85
C ASP A 53 -7.76 -6.58 23.65
N GLU A 54 -7.55 -5.44 24.30
CA GLU A 54 -6.31 -4.70 24.24
C GLU A 54 -5.27 -5.27 25.18
N SER A 55 -4.09 -5.58 24.68
CA SER A 55 -2.92 -5.89 25.49
C SER A 55 -1.86 -4.80 25.37
N SER A 56 -1.06 -4.65 26.43
CA SER A 56 0.17 -3.85 26.33
C SER A 56 1.18 -4.61 25.49
N SER A 57 1.75 -3.92 24.51
CA SER A 57 2.73 -4.50 23.59
C SER A 57 4.14 -4.09 23.98
N GLU A 58 5.09 -5.00 23.82
CA GLU A 58 6.53 -4.70 23.77
C GLU A 58 6.97 -3.91 22.53
N PHE A 59 6.03 -3.70 21.57
CA PHE A 59 6.26 -2.90 20.37
C PHE A 59 6.21 -1.40 20.68
N GLY A 60 7.25 -0.87 21.34
CA GLY A 60 7.35 0.53 21.69
C GLY A 60 6.33 1.00 22.74
N GLY A 61 5.64 0.09 23.43
CA GLY A 61 4.59 0.40 24.40
C GLY A 61 3.21 0.67 23.76
N ALA A 62 3.05 0.43 22.45
CA ALA A 62 1.76 0.56 21.76
C ALA A 62 0.73 -0.41 22.32
N LYS A 63 -0.53 0.02 22.40
CA LYS A 63 -1.65 -0.90 22.67
C LYS A 63 -2.05 -1.58 21.35
N ILE A 64 -2.18 -2.89 21.40
CA ILE A 64 -2.56 -3.76 20.28
C ILE A 64 -3.51 -4.84 20.80
N SER A 65 -4.13 -5.58 19.88
CA SER A 65 -4.90 -6.74 20.25
C SER A 65 -4.01 -7.88 20.78
N GLN A 66 -4.58 -8.77 21.60
CA GLN A 66 -3.89 -9.98 22.06
C GLN A 66 -3.50 -10.85 20.86
N THR A 67 -4.37 -11.01 19.87
CA THR A 67 -4.08 -11.77 18.64
C THR A 67 -2.83 -11.24 17.92
N TYR A 68 -2.69 -9.91 17.82
CA TYR A 68 -1.48 -9.33 17.20
C TYR A 68 -0.24 -9.65 18.04
N SER A 69 -0.31 -9.50 19.36
CA SER A 69 0.79 -9.81 20.28
C SER A 69 1.23 -11.28 20.22
N ASP A 70 0.28 -12.20 20.03
CA ASP A 70 0.55 -13.64 19.95
C ASP A 70 1.15 -14.06 18.60
N LEU A 71 0.85 -13.33 17.53
CA LEU A 71 1.26 -13.68 16.18
C LEU A 71 2.57 -13.01 15.77
N PHE A 72 2.73 -11.72 16.11
CA PHE A 72 3.85 -10.92 15.67
C PHE A 72 4.90 -10.76 16.76
N SER A 73 6.14 -10.68 16.34
CA SER A 73 7.28 -10.32 17.17
C SER A 73 8.16 -9.28 16.47
N LYS A 74 9.08 -8.69 17.22
CA LYS A 74 9.99 -7.69 16.71
C LYS A 74 11.07 -8.34 15.85
N GLY A 75 11.14 -7.94 14.57
CA GLY A 75 12.15 -8.34 13.61
C GLY A 75 13.34 -7.38 13.52
N ALA A 76 14.04 -7.44 12.40
CA ALA A 76 15.18 -6.57 12.11
C ALA A 76 14.77 -5.08 11.98
N PRO A 77 15.72 -4.12 12.15
CA PRO A 77 15.47 -2.72 11.83
C PRO A 77 15.04 -2.55 10.36
N ALA A 78 14.01 -1.74 10.13
CA ALA A 78 13.40 -1.59 8.81
C ALA A 78 14.30 -0.87 7.80
N ALA A 79 15.09 0.11 8.22
CA ALA A 79 16.10 0.79 7.40
C ALA A 79 16.99 1.71 8.26
N ARG A 80 18.15 2.12 7.69
CA ARG A 80 19.11 3.00 8.39
C ARG A 80 18.81 4.49 8.30
N TYR A 81 18.02 4.95 7.32
CA TYR A 81 17.93 6.37 6.99
C TYR A 81 16.52 6.93 7.25
N LEU A 82 15.99 6.63 8.42
CA LEU A 82 14.65 7.10 8.82
C LEU A 82 14.59 8.60 9.16
N ASP A 83 15.75 9.30 9.16
CA ASP A 83 15.81 10.72 9.51
C ASP A 83 15.33 11.65 8.38
N SER A 84 15.28 11.16 7.14
CA SER A 84 14.82 11.93 5.98
C SER A 84 13.84 11.15 5.09
N TYR A 85 13.56 9.91 5.42
CA TYR A 85 12.74 9.03 4.59
C TYR A 85 11.72 8.27 5.42
N THR A 86 10.53 8.15 4.87
CA THR A 86 9.45 7.34 5.41
C THR A 86 9.32 6.04 4.62
N PRO A 87 9.46 4.88 5.25
CA PRO A 87 9.30 3.60 4.59
C PRO A 87 7.83 3.35 4.25
N GLN A 88 7.54 2.94 3.01
CA GLN A 88 6.18 2.78 2.48
C GLN A 88 5.97 1.37 1.87
N GLY A 89 6.83 0.96 0.96
CA GLY A 89 6.74 -0.31 0.26
C GLY A 89 7.70 -1.37 0.77
N LEU A 90 7.29 -2.63 0.70
CA LEU A 90 8.10 -3.78 1.06
C LEU A 90 7.98 -4.88 0.00
N GLY A 91 9.11 -5.38 -0.47
CA GLY A 91 9.17 -6.47 -1.44
C GLY A 91 10.30 -7.45 -1.15
N LEU A 92 10.30 -8.54 -1.89
CA LEU A 92 11.36 -9.56 -1.83
C LEU A 92 12.12 -9.58 -3.17
N TRP A 93 13.44 -9.69 -3.11
CA TRP A 93 14.31 -9.97 -4.24
C TRP A 93 15.14 -11.21 -3.96
N GLU A 94 14.68 -12.33 -4.44
CA GLU A 94 15.38 -13.59 -4.30
C GLU A 94 16.64 -13.60 -5.17
N ASN A 95 17.73 -14.18 -4.64
CA ASN A 95 18.99 -14.31 -5.35
C ASN A 95 19.44 -13.02 -6.05
N TRP A 96 19.43 -11.90 -5.32
CA TRP A 96 19.64 -10.58 -5.90
C TRP A 96 20.98 -10.41 -6.65
N GLN A 97 22.01 -11.16 -6.26
CA GLN A 97 23.32 -11.13 -6.92
C GLN A 97 23.30 -11.85 -8.27
N GLY A 98 22.34 -12.75 -8.49
CA GLY A 98 22.29 -13.62 -9.66
C GLY A 98 23.36 -14.71 -9.66
N GLY A 99 23.33 -15.55 -10.66
CA GLY A 99 24.30 -16.66 -10.80
C GLY A 99 24.25 -17.67 -9.65
N SER A 100 25.37 -17.92 -9.00
CA SER A 100 25.48 -18.82 -7.85
C SER A 100 25.27 -18.14 -6.50
N GLY A 101 24.93 -16.84 -6.48
CA GLY A 101 24.59 -16.13 -5.26
C GLY A 101 23.31 -16.69 -4.65
N THR A 102 23.24 -16.70 -3.33
CA THR A 102 22.08 -17.25 -2.59
C THR A 102 21.49 -16.23 -1.61
N GLU A 103 21.95 -14.99 -1.64
CA GLU A 103 21.47 -13.97 -0.71
C GLU A 103 20.18 -13.34 -1.26
N ASP A 104 19.16 -13.32 -0.43
CA ASP A 104 17.88 -12.67 -0.71
C ASP A 104 17.82 -11.32 0.01
N LEU A 105 17.15 -10.35 -0.60
CA LEU A 105 16.97 -9.03 -0.02
C LEU A 105 15.49 -8.71 0.17
N LEU A 106 15.20 -8.09 1.28
CA LEU A 106 14.02 -7.26 1.41
C LEU A 106 14.29 -5.92 0.72
N LEU A 107 13.40 -5.53 -0.19
CA LEU A 107 13.42 -4.22 -0.82
C LEU A 107 12.49 -3.29 -0.06
N VAL A 108 13.00 -2.17 0.40
CA VAL A 108 12.20 -1.15 1.10
C VAL A 108 12.12 0.09 0.24
N GLY A 109 10.92 0.41 -0.22
CA GLY A 109 10.59 1.67 -0.86
C GLY A 109 10.47 2.76 0.19
N MET A 110 11.17 3.87 -0.01
CA MET A 110 11.21 4.96 0.96
C MET A 110 10.89 6.28 0.27
N HIS A 111 9.82 6.90 0.75
CA HIS A 111 9.41 8.23 0.34
C HIS A 111 10.26 9.28 1.06
N TYR A 112 10.75 10.29 0.33
CA TYR A 112 11.36 11.46 0.94
C TYR A 112 10.27 12.38 1.50
N PHE A 113 10.37 12.74 2.76
CA PHE A 113 9.51 13.77 3.33
C PHE A 113 10.27 15.10 3.41
N ASN A 114 9.57 16.17 3.05
CA ASN A 114 10.11 17.52 3.09
C ASN A 114 10.11 18.02 4.55
N ASP A 115 11.27 18.08 5.18
CA ASP A 115 11.41 18.85 6.43
C ASP A 115 11.44 20.33 6.07
N PRO A 116 10.40 21.14 6.41
CA PRO A 116 10.39 22.57 6.11
C PRO A 116 11.54 23.34 6.77
N ALA A 117 12.26 22.74 7.72
CA ALA A 117 13.45 23.32 8.33
C ALA A 117 14.72 23.20 7.46
N THR A 118 14.71 22.34 6.44
CA THR A 118 15.85 22.10 5.53
C THR A 118 15.57 22.54 4.11
N SER A 119 14.95 23.71 3.92
CA SER A 119 14.57 24.27 2.62
C SER A 119 15.79 24.73 1.80
N GLU A 120 16.72 23.85 1.52
CA GLU A 120 17.68 24.05 0.46
C GLU A 120 17.18 23.32 -0.78
N ASP A 121 17.04 24.07 -1.88
CA ASP A 121 16.53 23.68 -3.21
C ASP A 121 17.40 22.63 -3.94
N ASP A 122 17.90 21.62 -3.24
CA ASP A 122 18.59 20.52 -3.88
C ASP A 122 17.56 19.48 -4.35
N GLU A 123 17.12 19.60 -5.61
CA GLU A 123 16.25 18.63 -6.28
C GLU A 123 16.75 17.18 -6.14
N GLU A 124 18.01 16.97 -5.86
CA GLU A 124 18.63 15.67 -5.72
C GLU A 124 18.37 15.03 -4.37
N SER A 125 18.19 15.82 -3.31
CA SER A 125 17.89 15.35 -1.96
C SER A 125 16.41 14.90 -1.80
N HIS A 126 15.50 15.42 -2.64
CA HIS A 126 14.05 15.18 -2.58
C HIS A 126 13.57 13.93 -3.32
N ARG A 127 14.46 12.99 -3.62
CA ARG A 127 14.10 11.78 -4.38
C ARG A 127 13.87 10.59 -3.48
N SER A 128 12.78 9.88 -3.73
CA SER A 128 12.51 8.60 -3.09
C SER A 128 13.63 7.59 -3.36
N ARG A 129 13.77 6.61 -2.48
CA ARG A 129 14.82 5.60 -2.56
C ARG A 129 14.27 4.19 -2.48
N LEU A 130 14.98 3.28 -3.11
CA LEU A 130 14.78 1.86 -2.97
C LEU A 130 16.00 1.27 -2.26
N TYR A 131 15.83 0.74 -1.06
CA TYR A 131 16.88 0.08 -0.29
C TYR A 131 16.78 -1.43 -0.42
N GLY A 132 17.94 -2.09 -0.55
CA GLY A 132 18.06 -3.53 -0.41
C GLY A 132 18.71 -3.88 0.92
N MET A 133 18.04 -4.65 1.75
CA MET A 133 18.56 -5.11 3.03
C MET A 133 18.32 -6.61 3.21
N THR A 134 19.20 -7.28 3.97
CA THR A 134 18.98 -8.66 4.36
C THR A 134 17.85 -8.76 5.37
N THR A 135 17.33 -9.97 5.59
CA THR A 135 16.34 -10.24 6.64
C THR A 135 16.84 -9.96 8.07
N SER A 136 18.16 -9.83 8.24
CA SER A 136 18.79 -9.39 9.50
C SER A 136 18.99 -7.87 9.59
N GLY A 137 18.59 -7.09 8.56
CA GLY A 137 18.66 -5.64 8.55
C GLY A 137 19.99 -5.05 8.01
N ALA A 138 20.88 -5.87 7.47
CA ALA A 138 22.12 -5.36 6.87
C ALA A 138 21.84 -4.78 5.47
N VAL A 139 22.03 -3.49 5.29
CA VAL A 139 21.85 -2.82 4.00
C VAL A 139 22.95 -3.24 3.02
N ARG A 140 22.57 -3.66 1.82
CA ARG A 140 23.48 -4.05 0.72
C ARG A 140 23.66 -2.95 -0.32
N GLY A 141 22.68 -2.08 -0.48
CA GLY A 141 22.74 -0.97 -1.40
C GLY A 141 21.44 -0.18 -1.42
N PHE A 142 21.45 0.88 -2.23
CA PHE A 142 20.24 1.63 -2.51
C PHE A 142 20.28 2.22 -3.92
N ALA A 143 19.11 2.53 -4.44
CA ALA A 143 18.91 3.26 -5.67
C ALA A 143 18.07 4.51 -5.40
N THR A 144 18.34 5.61 -6.13
CA THR A 144 17.54 6.83 -6.10
C THR A 144 16.52 6.78 -7.23
N LEU A 145 15.26 6.94 -6.88
CA LEU A 145 14.11 6.92 -7.79
C LEU A 145 13.84 8.32 -8.36
N PRO A 146 13.01 8.46 -9.39
CA PRO A 146 12.54 9.74 -9.86
C PRO A 146 11.81 10.54 -8.78
N ILE A 147 11.80 11.87 -8.89
CA ILE A 147 11.02 12.75 -8.01
C ILE A 147 9.54 12.34 -8.11
N GLY A 148 8.85 12.35 -6.97
CA GLY A 148 7.42 12.07 -6.87
C GLY A 148 7.03 10.60 -6.84
N ALA A 149 7.98 9.65 -6.85
CA ALA A 149 7.64 8.25 -6.60
C ALA A 149 7.20 8.06 -5.15
N HIS A 150 5.96 7.60 -4.93
CA HIS A 150 5.43 7.38 -3.59
C HIS A 150 5.99 6.12 -2.93
N THR A 151 6.28 5.09 -3.72
CA THR A 151 6.90 3.81 -3.29
C THR A 151 6.06 2.91 -2.36
N GLY A 152 4.75 3.08 -2.30
CA GLY A 152 3.85 2.25 -1.47
C GLY A 152 3.81 0.77 -1.86
N GLY A 153 4.20 0.42 -3.09
CA GLY A 153 4.36 -0.96 -3.54
C GLY A 153 5.73 -1.16 -4.19
N VAL A 154 6.41 -2.25 -3.83
CA VAL A 154 7.70 -2.67 -4.41
C VAL A 154 7.72 -4.19 -4.56
N LYS A 155 7.85 -4.71 -5.79
CA LYS A 155 7.93 -6.17 -6.03
C LYS A 155 8.94 -6.49 -7.13
N VAL A 156 9.45 -7.71 -7.09
CA VAL A 156 10.37 -8.24 -8.12
C VAL A 156 9.74 -9.46 -8.76
N HIS A 157 9.70 -9.49 -10.09
CA HIS A 157 9.18 -10.63 -10.84
C HIS A 157 9.81 -10.69 -12.24
N ASP A 158 10.22 -11.87 -12.66
CA ASP A 158 10.71 -12.19 -14.02
C ASP A 158 11.69 -11.15 -14.61
N GLY A 159 12.70 -10.80 -13.83
CA GLY A 159 13.74 -9.89 -14.27
C GLY A 159 13.38 -8.39 -14.19
N TRP A 160 12.23 -8.06 -13.62
CA TRP A 160 11.75 -6.69 -13.42
C TRP A 160 11.56 -6.35 -11.95
N VAL A 161 11.88 -5.12 -11.59
CA VAL A 161 11.55 -4.48 -10.32
C VAL A 161 10.43 -3.48 -10.58
N TYR A 162 9.30 -3.67 -9.95
CA TYR A 162 8.13 -2.79 -10.00
C TYR A 162 8.14 -1.89 -8.79
N VAL A 163 7.89 -0.60 -8.99
CA VAL A 163 7.84 0.40 -7.92
C VAL A 163 6.65 1.32 -8.16
N GLN A 164 5.82 1.50 -7.17
CA GLN A 164 4.73 2.46 -7.24
C GLN A 164 5.28 3.88 -7.43
N LYS A 165 4.73 4.59 -8.41
CA LYS A 165 5.01 6.01 -8.65
C LYS A 165 3.89 6.91 -8.13
N SER A 166 2.65 6.52 -8.44
CA SER A 166 1.42 7.20 -8.02
C SER A 166 0.29 6.21 -7.84
N GLN A 167 -0.90 6.68 -7.54
CA GLN A 167 -2.09 5.80 -7.41
C GLN A 167 -2.50 5.10 -8.72
N THR A 168 -1.97 5.52 -9.85
CA THR A 168 -2.32 4.98 -11.17
C THR A 168 -1.11 4.59 -12.02
N GLU A 169 0.10 4.73 -11.48
CA GLU A 169 1.34 4.53 -12.24
C GLU A 169 2.31 3.64 -11.46
N ILE A 170 2.83 2.64 -12.14
CA ILE A 170 3.91 1.77 -11.65
C ILE A 170 5.09 1.92 -12.60
N LEU A 171 6.27 2.20 -12.05
CA LEU A 171 7.54 2.16 -12.76
C LEU A 171 8.08 0.74 -12.77
N ARG A 172 8.74 0.37 -13.85
CA ARG A 172 9.51 -0.87 -13.93
C ARG A 172 10.96 -0.62 -14.33
N TYR A 173 11.84 -1.36 -13.69
CA TYR A 173 13.27 -1.36 -13.97
C TYR A 173 13.73 -2.79 -14.19
N SER A 174 14.70 -3.04 -15.08
CA SER A 174 15.33 -4.35 -15.10
C SER A 174 16.08 -4.60 -13.79
N VAL A 175 16.04 -5.84 -13.28
CA VAL A 175 16.79 -6.23 -12.06
C VAL A 175 18.28 -5.90 -12.19
N GLU A 176 18.84 -6.02 -13.40
CA GLU A 176 20.24 -5.69 -13.67
C GLU A 176 20.53 -4.20 -13.46
N ARG A 177 19.61 -3.31 -13.88
CA ARG A 177 19.75 -1.86 -13.67
C ARG A 177 19.71 -1.50 -12.18
N VAL A 178 18.83 -2.15 -11.42
CA VAL A 178 18.77 -1.94 -9.96
C VAL A 178 19.99 -2.52 -9.27
N ARG A 179 20.47 -3.70 -9.68
CA ARG A 179 21.71 -4.32 -9.17
C ARG A 179 22.91 -3.39 -9.36
N GLN A 180 23.05 -2.81 -10.55
CA GLN A 180 24.12 -1.83 -10.82
C GLN A 180 23.99 -0.60 -9.92
N ALA A 181 22.79 -0.11 -9.68
CA ALA A 181 22.58 1.03 -8.78
C ALA A 181 22.96 0.70 -7.34
N PHE A 182 22.75 -0.53 -6.88
CA PHE A 182 23.12 -0.96 -5.53
C PHE A 182 24.62 -1.12 -5.34
N THR A 183 25.32 -1.59 -6.38
CA THR A 183 26.77 -1.92 -6.30
C THR A 183 27.70 -0.81 -6.76
N ASP A 184 27.24 0.10 -7.62
CA ASP A 184 28.03 1.18 -8.21
C ASP A 184 27.45 2.55 -7.82
N PRO A 185 28.15 3.32 -6.96
CA PRO A 185 27.71 4.66 -6.56
C PRO A 185 27.46 5.62 -7.72
N SER A 186 28.17 5.47 -8.83
CA SER A 186 28.01 6.34 -10.02
C SER A 186 26.70 6.05 -10.78
N LYS A 187 26.07 4.90 -10.53
CA LYS A 187 24.83 4.43 -11.18
C LYS A 187 23.61 4.47 -10.28
N ARG A 188 23.68 5.07 -9.09
CA ARG A 188 22.59 5.07 -8.11
C ARG A 188 21.29 5.70 -8.59
N LYS A 189 21.36 6.68 -9.49
CA LYS A 189 20.16 7.29 -10.07
C LYS A 189 19.55 6.37 -11.13
N LEU A 190 18.34 5.88 -10.88
CA LEU A 190 17.65 4.99 -11.83
C LEU A 190 17.12 5.73 -13.06
N GLY A 191 16.91 7.04 -12.97
CA GLY A 191 16.26 7.79 -14.04
C GLY A 191 14.75 7.53 -14.09
N PRO A 192 14.06 7.96 -15.16
CA PRO A 192 12.60 7.93 -15.22
C PRO A 192 11.99 6.51 -15.21
N GLY A 193 12.76 5.48 -15.49
CA GLY A 193 12.22 4.13 -15.64
C GLY A 193 11.41 3.94 -16.91
N ARG A 194 10.71 2.82 -17.00
CA ARG A 194 9.64 2.60 -17.99
C ARG A 194 8.34 2.55 -17.24
N ASP A 195 7.38 3.38 -17.62
CA ASP A 195 6.02 3.25 -17.11
C ASP A 195 5.43 1.93 -17.60
N THR A 196 4.62 1.29 -16.78
CA THR A 196 3.73 0.23 -17.22
C THR A 196 2.50 0.85 -17.87
N ALA A 197 1.61 0.04 -18.44
CA ALA A 197 0.27 0.49 -18.74
C ALA A 197 -0.38 1.05 -17.46
N PRO A 198 -1.30 2.03 -17.57
CA PRO A 198 -2.00 2.57 -16.40
C PRO A 198 -2.63 1.46 -15.56
N VAL A 199 -2.52 1.59 -14.24
CA VAL A 199 -3.05 0.66 -13.26
C VAL A 199 -4.09 1.37 -12.42
N GLU A 200 -5.29 0.85 -12.36
CA GLU A 200 -6.33 1.40 -11.49
C GLU A 200 -6.05 1.02 -10.03
N GLY A 201 -5.80 2.02 -9.19
CA GLY A 201 -5.61 1.81 -7.76
C GLY A 201 -4.29 1.20 -7.36
N ALA A 202 -3.16 1.73 -7.83
CA ALA A 202 -1.82 1.26 -7.48
C ALA A 202 -1.28 1.84 -6.16
N SER A 203 -2.09 2.00 -5.12
CA SER A 203 -1.60 2.52 -3.84
C SER A 203 -0.63 1.53 -3.17
N PHE A 204 -0.88 0.26 -3.34
CA PHE A 204 -0.06 -0.88 -2.94
C PHE A 204 -0.30 -2.04 -3.91
N PHE A 205 0.60 -3.00 -3.96
CA PHE A 205 0.41 -4.19 -4.80
C PHE A 205 1.28 -5.36 -4.36
N ASP A 206 0.83 -6.58 -4.71
CA ASP A 206 1.62 -7.79 -4.60
C ASP A 206 1.62 -8.57 -5.92
N ILE A 207 2.55 -9.52 -6.04
CA ILE A 207 2.67 -10.39 -7.22
C ILE A 207 2.64 -11.84 -6.76
N ASP A 208 1.74 -12.61 -7.37
CA ASP A 208 1.61 -14.03 -7.14
C ASP A 208 1.21 -14.73 -8.44
N ASP A 209 1.83 -15.88 -8.75
CA ASP A 209 1.56 -16.73 -9.91
C ASP A 209 1.50 -15.96 -11.26
N GLY A 210 2.42 -15.00 -11.48
CA GLY A 210 2.49 -14.20 -12.71
C GLY A 210 1.43 -13.11 -12.83
N TYR A 211 0.67 -12.86 -11.78
CA TYR A 211 -0.31 -11.77 -11.71
C TYR A 211 0.12 -10.71 -10.68
N LEU A 212 -0.10 -9.45 -11.05
CA LEU A 212 0.01 -8.34 -10.13
C LEU A 212 -1.38 -7.97 -9.62
N TYR A 213 -1.53 -7.91 -8.31
CA TYR A 213 -2.75 -7.51 -7.59
C TYR A 213 -2.54 -6.10 -7.06
N ALA A 214 -3.24 -5.11 -7.61
CA ALA A 214 -3.10 -3.71 -7.22
C ALA A 214 -4.36 -3.23 -6.50
N GLY A 215 -4.18 -2.59 -5.36
CA GLY A 215 -5.26 -2.06 -4.54
C GLY A 215 -5.23 -0.55 -4.41
N ARG A 216 -6.42 0.06 -4.28
CA ARG A 216 -6.62 1.47 -4.04
C ARG A 216 -6.84 1.74 -2.55
N HIS A 217 -6.01 2.59 -1.98
CA HIS A 217 -6.28 3.16 -0.66
C HIS A 217 -7.44 4.16 -0.74
N ASP A 218 -8.39 4.04 0.18
CA ASP A 218 -9.44 5.02 0.40
C ASP A 218 -9.70 5.14 1.91
N GLU A 219 -9.82 6.36 2.40
CA GLU A 219 -9.97 6.64 3.83
C GLU A 219 -11.41 6.48 4.33
N ASN A 220 -12.39 6.61 3.45
CA ASN A 220 -13.80 6.76 3.82
C ASN A 220 -14.67 5.60 3.36
N VAL A 221 -14.31 4.96 2.27
CA VAL A 221 -15.04 3.84 1.70
C VAL A 221 -14.11 2.64 1.50
N ARG A 222 -14.66 1.49 1.21
CA ARG A 222 -13.87 0.33 0.83
C ARG A 222 -13.11 0.62 -0.45
N GLY A 223 -11.86 0.19 -0.48
CA GLY A 223 -11.06 0.24 -1.69
C GLY A 223 -11.45 -0.87 -2.67
N GLU A 224 -10.86 -0.83 -3.84
CA GLU A 224 -10.94 -1.90 -4.83
C GLU A 224 -9.54 -2.44 -5.09
N MET A 225 -9.44 -3.76 -5.29
CA MET A 225 -8.24 -4.43 -5.77
C MET A 225 -8.53 -5.10 -7.11
N ARG A 226 -7.62 -4.94 -8.07
CA ARG A 226 -7.71 -5.50 -9.41
C ARG A 226 -6.50 -6.37 -9.72
N ARG A 227 -6.67 -7.33 -10.62
CA ARG A 227 -5.61 -8.23 -11.07
C ARG A 227 -5.14 -7.86 -12.48
N TYR A 228 -3.83 -7.94 -12.66
CA TYR A 228 -3.16 -7.64 -13.94
C TYR A 228 -2.27 -8.80 -14.33
N THR A 229 -2.34 -9.24 -15.57
CA THR A 229 -1.37 -10.18 -16.15
C THR A 229 -0.05 -9.44 -16.40
N ILE A 230 1.06 -10.04 -15.99
CA ILE A 230 2.39 -9.54 -16.27
C ILE A 230 2.85 -10.13 -17.62
N LYS A 231 3.13 -9.26 -18.61
CA LYS A 231 3.63 -9.66 -19.92
C LYS A 231 5.13 -9.94 -19.87
N ALA A 232 5.65 -10.73 -20.81
CA ALA A 232 7.07 -11.06 -20.88
C ALA A 232 8.02 -9.84 -20.95
N ASN A 233 7.54 -8.69 -21.47
CA ASN A 233 8.31 -7.45 -21.46
C ASN A 233 8.18 -6.66 -20.15
N GLY A 234 7.52 -7.21 -19.13
CA GLY A 234 7.25 -6.60 -17.85
C GLY A 234 6.08 -5.61 -17.85
N ASP A 235 5.35 -5.45 -18.96
CA ASP A 235 4.19 -4.59 -19.02
C ASP A 235 2.96 -5.27 -18.40
N LEU A 236 1.96 -4.47 -18.00
CA LEU A 236 0.77 -4.95 -17.33
C LEU A 236 -0.44 -4.91 -18.27
N ALA A 237 -1.35 -5.85 -18.11
CA ALA A 237 -2.65 -5.83 -18.76
C ALA A 237 -3.72 -6.23 -17.75
N LEU A 238 -4.78 -5.42 -17.65
CA LEU A 238 -5.93 -5.72 -16.81
C LEU A 238 -6.48 -7.11 -17.16
N ASP A 239 -6.69 -7.93 -16.15
CA ASP A 239 -7.40 -9.21 -16.29
C ASP A 239 -8.90 -8.96 -16.06
N GLU A 240 -9.62 -8.70 -17.13
CA GLU A 240 -11.06 -8.43 -17.10
C GLU A 240 -11.90 -9.65 -16.67
N SER A 241 -11.32 -10.86 -16.70
CA SER A 241 -12.00 -12.07 -16.24
C SER A 241 -12.04 -12.18 -14.72
N TRP A 242 -11.18 -11.42 -14.03
CA TRP A 242 -11.13 -11.32 -12.59
C TRP A 242 -11.66 -9.95 -12.17
N GLY A 243 -12.92 -9.90 -11.73
CA GLY A 243 -13.56 -8.65 -11.34
C GLY A 243 -12.86 -7.96 -10.17
N PRO A 244 -13.12 -6.67 -9.95
CA PRO A 244 -12.59 -5.97 -8.79
C PRO A 244 -13.05 -6.66 -7.51
N LEU A 245 -12.16 -6.74 -6.52
CA LEU A 245 -12.54 -7.12 -5.15
C LEU A 245 -12.73 -5.87 -4.31
N GLU A 246 -13.81 -5.81 -3.55
CA GLU A 246 -13.93 -4.84 -2.46
C GLU A 246 -13.02 -5.24 -1.31
N ILE A 247 -12.07 -4.38 -0.95
CA ILE A 247 -11.08 -4.61 0.08
C ILE A 247 -11.33 -3.72 1.31
N PRO A 248 -10.73 -4.02 2.48
CA PRO A 248 -10.92 -3.20 3.67
C PRO A 248 -10.59 -1.72 3.42
N THR A 249 -11.36 -0.82 4.04
CA THR A 249 -11.08 0.61 4.09
C THR A 249 -9.68 0.87 4.63
N LYS A 250 -8.98 1.87 4.12
CA LYS A 250 -7.65 2.30 4.58
C LYS A 250 -6.54 1.25 4.34
N ALA A 251 -6.73 0.35 3.38
CA ALA A 251 -5.72 -0.63 3.03
C ALA A 251 -4.42 0.05 2.57
N GLN A 252 -3.29 -0.37 3.13
CA GLN A 252 -1.94 0.15 2.87
C GLN A 252 -1.01 -0.91 2.27
N GLY A 253 -1.40 -2.16 2.35
CA GLY A 253 -0.63 -3.27 1.80
C GLY A 253 -1.47 -4.52 1.65
N VAL A 254 -0.99 -5.42 0.82
CA VAL A 254 -1.54 -6.76 0.62
C VAL A 254 -0.42 -7.79 0.49
N LEU A 255 -0.59 -8.92 1.15
CA LEU A 255 0.18 -10.13 0.89
C LEU A 255 -0.76 -11.15 0.26
N VAL A 256 -0.42 -11.59 -0.95
CA VAL A 256 -1.17 -12.58 -1.71
C VAL A 256 -0.52 -13.95 -1.51
N LEU A 257 -1.28 -14.89 -0.98
CA LEU A 257 -0.88 -16.28 -0.80
C LEU A 257 -1.81 -17.18 -1.62
N ASP A 258 -1.47 -18.45 -1.79
CA ASP A 258 -2.23 -19.41 -2.60
C ASP A 258 -3.74 -19.40 -2.28
N ASP A 259 -4.09 -19.31 -1.02
CA ASP A 259 -5.45 -19.50 -0.48
C ASP A 259 -5.92 -18.33 0.40
N THR A 260 -5.08 -17.30 0.61
CA THR A 260 -5.34 -16.28 1.61
C THR A 260 -4.82 -14.92 1.13
N PHE A 261 -5.58 -13.86 1.37
CA PHE A 261 -5.10 -12.48 1.34
C PHE A 261 -4.85 -12.01 2.77
N VAL A 262 -3.76 -11.27 2.98
CA VAL A 262 -3.52 -10.56 4.24
C VAL A 262 -3.42 -9.08 3.93
N PHE A 263 -4.38 -8.29 4.41
CA PHE A 263 -4.36 -6.83 4.25
C PHE A 263 -3.87 -6.15 5.51
N SER A 264 -3.03 -5.15 5.36
CA SER A 264 -2.72 -4.17 6.40
C SER A 264 -3.53 -2.91 6.14
N THR A 265 -4.11 -2.32 7.19
CA THR A 265 -4.83 -1.05 7.09
C THR A 265 -4.33 -0.06 8.12
N SER A 266 -4.24 1.21 7.73
CA SER A 266 -3.77 2.28 8.60
C SER A 266 -4.32 3.63 8.16
N LEU A 267 -4.58 4.52 9.11
CA LEU A 267 -4.94 5.90 8.85
C LEU A 267 -4.30 6.83 9.90
N GLY A 268 -3.19 7.43 9.53
CA GLY A 268 -2.55 8.49 10.29
C GLY A 268 -2.12 8.10 11.69
N ARG A 269 -1.61 9.08 12.41
CA ARG A 269 -0.84 8.91 13.65
C ARG A 269 -1.66 8.55 14.89
N GLY A 270 -2.93 8.87 14.91
CA GLY A 270 -3.78 8.75 16.09
C GLY A 270 -4.59 7.46 16.15
N ASN A 271 -4.58 6.66 15.08
CA ASN A 271 -5.42 5.48 14.95
C ASN A 271 -4.55 4.22 14.91
N ARG A 272 -5.05 3.15 15.53
CA ARG A 272 -4.44 1.84 15.36
C ARG A 272 -4.68 1.35 13.94
N GLY A 273 -3.75 0.55 13.43
CA GLY A 273 -3.95 -0.21 12.22
C GLY A 273 -4.76 -1.47 12.49
N ASN A 274 -5.17 -2.14 11.44
CA ASN A 274 -5.77 -3.47 11.52
C ASN A 274 -5.08 -4.40 10.52
N VAL A 275 -5.09 -5.69 10.84
CA VAL A 275 -4.71 -6.75 9.91
C VAL A 275 -5.95 -7.59 9.64
N TYR A 276 -6.25 -7.81 8.37
CA TYR A 276 -7.31 -8.70 7.92
C TYR A 276 -6.68 -9.90 7.22
N VAL A 277 -7.03 -11.09 7.66
CA VAL A 277 -6.70 -12.34 6.98
C VAL A 277 -7.99 -12.85 6.36
N VAL A 278 -8.02 -13.06 5.04
CA VAL A 278 -9.25 -13.32 4.27
C VAL A 278 -9.03 -14.52 3.36
N GLN A 279 -9.99 -15.44 3.28
CA GLN A 279 -9.94 -16.54 2.32
C GLN A 279 -9.99 -16.03 0.87
N ARG A 280 -8.98 -16.41 0.05
CA ARG A 280 -8.85 -15.96 -1.33
C ARG A 280 -9.82 -16.66 -2.28
N SER A 281 -10.23 -17.89 -1.99
CA SER A 281 -11.04 -18.74 -2.88
C SER A 281 -12.54 -18.47 -2.84
N TYR A 282 -12.97 -17.45 -2.11
CA TYR A 282 -14.39 -17.19 -1.84
C TYR A 282 -15.00 -16.23 -2.86
N GLY A 283 -14.90 -16.31 -4.05
CA GLY A 283 -15.59 -15.49 -5.03
C GLY A 283 -14.84 -14.20 -5.40
N VAL A 284 -15.46 -13.39 -6.23
CA VAL A 284 -14.97 -12.10 -6.75
C VAL A 284 -16.06 -11.04 -6.66
N GLY A 285 -15.73 -9.77 -6.84
CA GLY A 285 -16.69 -8.69 -6.75
C GLY A 285 -17.23 -8.50 -5.33
N GLU A 286 -18.50 -8.19 -5.21
CA GLU A 286 -19.19 -7.99 -3.92
C GLU A 286 -19.21 -9.25 -3.04
N GLU A 287 -19.18 -10.45 -3.65
CA GLU A 287 -19.17 -11.71 -2.89
C GLU A 287 -17.93 -11.84 -2.02
N PHE A 288 -16.82 -11.19 -2.37
CA PHE A 288 -15.58 -11.26 -1.59
C PHE A 288 -15.74 -10.67 -0.18
N THR A 289 -16.63 -9.71 0.03
CA THR A 289 -16.91 -9.14 1.36
C THR A 289 -17.51 -10.15 2.32
N GLN A 290 -18.09 -11.23 1.81
CA GLN A 290 -18.66 -12.34 2.57
C GLN A 290 -17.65 -13.47 2.82
N ALA A 291 -16.43 -13.34 2.32
CA ALA A 291 -15.40 -14.35 2.53
C ALA A 291 -15.11 -14.52 4.03
N PRO A 292 -14.86 -15.74 4.48
CA PRO A 292 -14.39 -15.97 5.84
C PRO A 292 -13.12 -15.14 6.11
N TYR A 293 -13.15 -14.34 7.16
CA TYR A 293 -12.02 -13.51 7.54
C TYR A 293 -11.79 -13.47 9.05
N ARG A 294 -10.57 -13.14 9.41
CA ARG A 294 -10.20 -12.75 10.76
C ARG A 294 -9.58 -11.34 10.73
N CYS A 295 -10.03 -10.49 11.63
CA CYS A 295 -9.59 -9.11 11.76
C CYS A 295 -9.09 -8.86 13.18
N PHE A 296 -7.95 -8.18 13.33
CA PHE A 296 -7.39 -7.84 14.64
C PHE A 296 -6.58 -6.55 14.59
N GLN A 297 -6.60 -5.80 15.69
CA GLN A 297 -5.92 -4.51 15.80
C GLN A 297 -4.40 -4.68 15.91
N SER A 298 -3.68 -3.84 15.19
CA SER A 298 -2.22 -3.72 15.18
C SER A 298 -1.76 -2.37 15.73
N VAL A 299 -0.46 -2.12 15.68
CA VAL A 299 0.10 -0.78 15.89
C VAL A 299 -0.37 0.18 14.80
N ALA A 300 -0.30 1.49 15.09
CA ALA A 300 -0.59 2.52 14.10
C ALA A 300 0.44 2.50 12.96
N MET A 301 0.04 2.98 11.77
CA MET A 301 0.92 3.27 10.65
C MET A 301 1.65 2.06 10.06
N ILE A 302 1.00 0.88 10.11
CA ILE A 302 1.47 -0.28 9.37
C ILE A 302 1.28 -0.07 7.86
N GLN A 303 2.21 -0.62 7.09
CA GLN A 303 2.29 -0.48 5.64
C GLN A 303 2.31 -1.87 4.97
N GLU A 304 3.10 -2.05 3.97
CA GLU A 304 3.19 -3.23 3.12
C GLU A 304 3.68 -4.49 3.86
N LEU A 305 3.29 -5.64 3.31
CA LEU A 305 3.71 -6.96 3.79
C LEU A 305 4.44 -7.73 2.69
N VAL A 306 5.29 -8.65 3.11
CA VAL A 306 5.89 -9.65 2.24
C VAL A 306 6.12 -10.96 3.00
N SER A 307 5.99 -12.10 2.32
CA SER A 307 6.32 -13.41 2.90
C SER A 307 7.58 -13.97 2.25
N TRP A 308 8.45 -14.54 3.07
CA TRP A 308 9.63 -15.26 2.62
C TRP A 308 10.02 -16.38 3.59
N ASN A 309 10.29 -17.57 3.07
CA ASN A 309 10.65 -18.74 3.86
C ASN A 309 9.74 -19.02 5.08
N GLY A 310 8.42 -18.87 4.87
CA GLY A 310 7.42 -19.11 5.91
C GLY A 310 7.31 -18.02 6.98
N VAL A 311 8.00 -16.89 6.79
CA VAL A 311 7.95 -15.71 7.65
C VAL A 311 7.28 -14.55 6.89
N THR A 312 6.27 -13.99 7.47
CA THR A 312 5.66 -12.73 7.00
C THR A 312 6.31 -11.55 7.69
N TYR A 313 6.77 -10.59 6.91
CA TYR A 313 7.35 -9.32 7.36
C TYR A 313 6.33 -8.22 7.14
N LEU A 314 6.11 -7.38 8.13
CA LEU A 314 5.23 -6.22 8.09
C LEU A 314 6.05 -4.95 8.33
N LEU A 315 5.92 -3.99 7.43
CA LEU A 315 6.58 -2.69 7.50
C LEU A 315 5.76 -1.70 8.33
N ASN A 316 6.44 -0.79 9.01
CA ASN A 316 5.81 0.31 9.74
C ASN A 316 6.54 1.62 9.42
N GLU A 317 5.78 2.68 9.14
CA GLU A 317 6.35 3.99 8.79
C GLU A 317 6.60 4.91 10.01
N SER A 318 5.99 4.60 11.18
CA SER A 318 6.09 5.43 12.38
C SER A 318 7.50 5.61 12.93
N GLY A 319 8.45 4.80 12.44
CA GLY A 319 9.88 4.88 12.81
C GLY A 319 10.63 6.05 12.19
N SER A 320 10.05 6.74 11.20
CA SER A 320 10.70 7.89 10.55
C SER A 320 10.67 9.14 11.40
N ALA A 321 11.60 10.08 11.14
CA ALA A 321 11.64 11.36 11.83
C ALA A 321 10.43 12.23 11.53
N GLU A 322 9.78 12.04 10.38
CA GLU A 322 8.50 12.67 10.02
C GLU A 322 7.43 12.50 11.12
N PHE A 323 7.47 11.37 11.83
CA PHE A 323 6.49 10.99 12.83
C PHE A 323 7.04 11.03 14.27
N ALA A 324 8.23 11.60 14.48
CA ALA A 324 8.91 11.60 15.77
C ALA A 324 8.38 12.62 16.79
N ASP A 325 7.22 13.25 16.56
CA ASP A 325 6.62 14.30 17.40
C ASP A 325 6.07 13.80 18.78
N GLY A 326 6.33 12.54 19.11
CA GLY A 326 5.97 11.94 20.41
C GLY A 326 4.49 11.56 20.56
N ARG A 327 3.66 11.71 19.52
CA ARG A 327 2.23 11.37 19.56
C ARG A 327 1.91 9.93 19.28
N ILE A 328 2.89 9.19 18.75
CA ILE A 328 2.76 7.76 18.42
C ILE A 328 4.01 7.01 18.85
N HIS A 329 3.89 5.69 18.95
CA HIS A 329 5.03 4.84 19.25
C HIS A 329 5.91 4.72 18.00
N ASN A 330 7.19 5.09 18.17
CA ASN A 330 8.19 5.08 17.11
C ASN A 330 8.70 3.66 16.87
N ILE A 331 8.18 2.98 15.85
CA ILE A 331 8.50 1.59 15.53
C ILE A 331 9.49 1.53 14.39
N ARG A 332 10.76 1.24 14.71
CA ARG A 332 11.87 1.21 13.76
C ARG A 332 12.20 -0.20 13.24
N ASN A 333 11.48 -1.20 13.68
CA ASN A 333 11.70 -2.59 13.30
C ASN A 333 10.56 -3.10 12.42
N LEU A 334 10.88 -4.02 11.52
CA LEU A 334 9.88 -4.88 10.92
C LEU A 334 9.20 -5.69 12.03
N HIS A 335 7.93 -5.95 11.89
CA HIS A 335 7.26 -6.98 12.67
C HIS A 335 7.23 -8.27 11.86
N VAL A 336 7.40 -9.40 12.53
CA VAL A 336 7.48 -10.70 11.87
C VAL A 336 6.51 -11.70 12.48
N ALA A 337 5.86 -12.49 11.63
CA ALA A 337 4.94 -13.54 12.01
C ALA A 337 5.18 -14.82 11.19
N SER A 338 4.77 -15.98 11.72
CA SER A 338 4.70 -17.18 10.90
C SER A 338 3.59 -17.07 9.86
N THR A 339 3.90 -17.19 8.58
CA THR A 339 2.92 -17.18 7.48
C THR A 339 1.88 -18.29 7.66
N ALA A 340 2.30 -19.49 8.09
CA ALA A 340 1.38 -20.59 8.34
C ALA A 340 0.40 -20.28 9.48
N ARG A 341 0.83 -19.60 10.55
CA ARG A 341 -0.07 -19.20 11.65
C ARG A 341 -1.06 -18.14 11.21
N LEU A 342 -0.66 -17.16 10.37
CA LEU A 342 -1.59 -16.19 9.80
C LEU A 342 -2.66 -16.89 8.94
N ARG A 343 -2.25 -17.79 8.03
CA ARG A 343 -3.19 -18.56 7.20
C ARG A 343 -4.18 -19.35 8.04
N SER A 344 -3.75 -19.98 9.11
CA SER A 344 -4.59 -20.82 9.98
C SER A 344 -5.70 -20.05 10.72
N LEU A 345 -5.75 -18.73 10.63
CA LEU A 345 -6.82 -17.94 11.23
C LEU A 345 -8.16 -18.04 10.49
N VAL A 346 -8.13 -18.51 9.23
CA VAL A 346 -9.32 -18.59 8.35
C VAL A 346 -9.55 -19.98 7.75
N TRP A 347 -8.78 -20.99 8.22
CA TRP A 347 -8.88 -22.40 7.81
C TRP A 347 -9.11 -23.35 8.97
#